data_d7749fba7567cb08be57fbf8bdda420a
#
_entry.id   d7749fba7567cb08be57fbf8bdda420a
#
_cell.length_a   1.000
_cell.length_b   1.000
_cell.length_c   1.000
_cell.angle_alpha   90.00
_cell.angle_beta   90.00
_cell.angle_gamma   90.00
#
_symmetry.space_group_name_H-M   'P 1'
#
loop_
_entity.id
_entity.type
_entity.pdbx_description
1 polymer ?
#
loop_
_entity_poly.entity_id
_entity_poly.type
_entity_poly.pdbx_seq_one_letter_code
_entity_poly.pdbx_strand_id
1 'polypeptide(L)'
;MRSWASMKSRIFALVLGVALAACSDSDHLMADPPSSIAAGQLTIALPKTIYTVAELNPASGQGIRATLGNSADQTFYSMLGDAFNGAIDQNPLFVANGSDASLEREQGSDWVAVSGVQMIEGVKVVSIQPGKSYDLIAHSSGATAGRYRIVVAYRNAQNAEPTRRVTSAIFEVR
;
A
#
# COMPACT_ATOMS: atom_id res chain seq x y z
N MET A 1 -36.98 66.17 32.82
CA MET A 1 -35.82 66.32 33.75
C MET A 1 -34.69 65.47 33.18
N ARG A 2 -33.73 66.10 32.55
CA ARG A 2 -32.31 66.23 33.01
C ARG A 2 -31.69 64.84 33.28
N SER A 3 -30.56 64.35 32.64
CA SER A 3 -29.29 65.03 32.38
C SER A 3 -28.39 63.99 31.68
N TRP A 4 -27.75 64.30 30.58
CA TRP A 4 -26.29 64.47 30.41
C TRP A 4 -25.40 63.39 31.05
N ALA A 5 -24.48 62.81 30.42
CA ALA A 5 -23.29 63.06 29.62
C ALA A 5 -22.51 61.76 29.71
N SER A 6 -21.63 61.35 28.88
CA SER A 6 -20.40 61.88 28.34
C SER A 6 -19.74 60.84 27.44
N MET A 7 -19.61 61.09 26.23
CA MET A 7 -18.46 61.11 25.36
C MET A 7 -17.12 60.66 25.97
N LYS A 8 -16.58 59.55 25.43
CA LYS A 8 -15.12 59.43 25.25
C LYS A 8 -14.81 58.58 24.02
N SER A 9 -14.45 59.32 23.00
CA SER A 9 -13.71 58.88 21.79
C SER A 9 -12.44 58.14 22.18
N ARG A 10 -12.23 56.95 21.61
CA ARG A 10 -10.88 56.41 21.42
C ARG A 10 -10.76 55.91 19.99
N ILE A 11 -10.07 56.71 19.23
CA ILE A 11 -9.48 56.39 17.93
C ILE A 11 -8.51 55.27 18.18
N PHE A 12 -8.73 54.14 17.56
CA PHE A 12 -7.69 53.10 17.40
C PHE A 12 -7.34 52.99 15.91
N ALA A 13 -6.11 53.35 15.66
CA ALA A 13 -5.49 53.31 14.35
C ALA A 13 -5.52 51.92 13.74
N LEU A 14 -6.10 51.84 12.54
CA LEU A 14 -6.10 50.68 11.71
C LEU A 14 -4.72 50.61 11.00
N VAL A 15 -3.84 49.76 11.49
CA VAL A 15 -2.60 49.39 10.76
C VAL A 15 -2.97 48.34 9.76
N LEU A 16 -3.06 48.73 8.49
CA LEU A 16 -3.28 47.86 7.36
C LEU A 16 -1.96 47.18 7.03
N GLY A 17 -1.71 46.00 7.59
CA GLY A 17 -0.62 45.10 7.21
C GLY A 17 -1.00 44.30 5.97
N VAL A 18 -0.57 44.72 4.80
CA VAL A 18 -0.63 43.90 3.58
C VAL A 18 0.45 42.84 3.69
N ALA A 19 0.07 41.63 4.10
CA ALA A 19 0.90 40.46 3.98
C ALA A 19 0.73 39.91 2.55
N LEU A 20 1.71 40.15 1.71
CA LEU A 20 1.89 39.42 0.45
C LEU A 20 2.20 37.98 0.79
N ALA A 21 1.19 37.11 0.78
CA ALA A 21 1.39 35.69 0.77
C ALA A 21 1.87 35.30 -0.62
N ALA A 22 3.18 35.09 -0.75
CA ALA A 22 3.76 34.38 -1.88
C ALA A 22 3.22 32.93 -1.84
N CYS A 23 2.32 32.59 -2.75
CA CYS A 23 2.00 31.22 -3.08
C CYS A 23 3.25 30.61 -3.73
N SER A 24 4.07 29.93 -2.93
CA SER A 24 4.99 28.94 -3.47
C SER A 24 4.20 27.65 -3.62
N ASP A 25 3.80 27.34 -4.85
CA ASP A 25 3.37 26.01 -5.27
C ASP A 25 4.56 25.05 -5.08
N SER A 26 4.74 24.62 -3.86
CA SER A 26 5.55 23.44 -3.58
C SER A 26 4.58 22.28 -3.62
N ASP A 27 4.48 21.63 -4.79
CA ASP A 27 4.00 20.24 -4.91
C ASP A 27 4.92 19.35 -4.07
N HIS A 28 4.81 19.47 -2.77
CA HIS A 28 5.22 18.41 -1.87
C HIS A 28 4.18 17.29 -2.02
N LEU A 29 4.44 16.41 -2.99
CA LEU A 29 4.02 15.02 -2.86
C LEU A 29 4.53 14.57 -1.50
N MET A 30 3.68 14.71 -0.48
CA MET A 30 3.90 14.05 0.80
C MET A 30 3.87 12.57 0.46
N ALA A 31 5.06 11.97 0.30
CA ALA A 31 5.21 10.55 0.43
C ALA A 31 4.65 10.24 1.82
N ASP A 32 3.56 9.46 1.86
CA ASP A 32 3.08 8.93 3.13
C ASP A 32 4.30 8.33 3.84
N PRO A 33 4.54 8.68 5.11
CA PRO A 33 5.66 8.11 5.83
C PRO A 33 5.53 6.59 5.75
N PRO A 34 6.62 5.86 5.49
CA PRO A 34 6.57 4.41 5.48
C PRO A 34 5.86 3.99 6.77
N SER A 35 4.76 3.27 6.63
CA SER A 35 3.94 2.82 7.75
C SER A 35 4.88 2.27 8.79
N SER A 36 4.88 2.84 10.00
CA SER A 36 5.78 2.44 11.08
C SER A 36 5.54 0.95 11.35
N ILE A 37 6.47 0.13 10.88
CA ILE A 37 6.41 -1.32 10.99
C ILE A 37 6.59 -1.63 12.46
N ALA A 38 5.53 -2.07 13.14
CA ALA A 38 5.66 -2.62 14.47
C ALA A 38 6.65 -3.80 14.38
N ALA A 39 7.74 -3.76 15.19
CA ALA A 39 8.70 -4.84 15.26
C ALA A 39 7.95 -6.15 15.52
N GLY A 40 8.26 -7.21 14.75
CA GLY A 40 7.65 -8.52 14.92
C GLY A 40 6.46 -8.84 14.00
N GLN A 41 6.34 -8.19 12.85
CA GLN A 41 5.27 -8.45 11.87
C GLN A 41 5.80 -8.68 10.45
N LEU A 42 4.92 -9.18 9.58
CA LEU A 42 5.18 -9.19 8.15
C LEU A 42 5.08 -7.77 7.57
N THR A 43 5.84 -7.53 6.51
CA THR A 43 5.88 -6.26 5.80
C THR A 43 5.83 -6.49 4.30
N ILE A 44 5.24 -5.55 3.55
CA ILE A 44 5.32 -5.53 2.08
C ILE A 44 5.93 -4.21 1.68
N ALA A 45 7.18 -4.25 1.19
CA ALA A 45 7.90 -3.09 0.69
C ALA A 45 7.79 -3.00 -0.84
N LEU A 46 7.56 -1.79 -1.34
CA LEU A 46 7.50 -1.48 -2.77
C LEU A 46 8.74 -0.66 -3.15
N PRO A 47 9.41 -0.95 -4.28
CA PRO A 47 10.58 -0.18 -4.74
C PRO A 47 10.22 1.23 -5.23
N LYS A 48 8.97 1.46 -5.60
CA LYS A 48 8.43 2.76 -6.02
C LYS A 48 6.94 2.86 -5.73
N THR A 49 6.38 4.06 -5.85
CA THR A 49 4.97 4.34 -5.55
C THR A 49 4.14 4.67 -6.80
N ILE A 50 4.78 4.78 -7.97
CA ILE A 50 4.13 5.06 -9.25
C ILE A 50 4.53 4.01 -10.27
N TYR A 51 3.52 3.42 -10.92
CA TYR A 51 3.66 2.40 -11.96
C TYR A 51 2.82 2.77 -13.18
N THR A 52 3.07 2.12 -14.30
CA THR A 52 2.23 2.22 -15.49
C THR A 52 1.28 1.02 -15.59
N VAL A 53 0.16 1.19 -16.30
CA VAL A 53 -0.75 0.07 -16.62
C VAL A 53 0.00 -1.06 -17.33
N ALA A 54 0.97 -0.73 -18.18
CA ALA A 54 1.78 -1.72 -18.88
C ALA A 54 2.62 -2.57 -17.94
N GLU A 55 3.19 -2.01 -16.87
CA GLU A 55 3.97 -2.76 -15.88
C GLU A 55 3.09 -3.76 -15.11
N LEU A 56 1.82 -3.45 -14.89
CA LEU A 56 0.90 -4.35 -14.19
C LEU A 56 0.34 -5.43 -15.11
N ASN A 57 0.40 -5.25 -16.43
CA ASN A 57 -0.11 -6.22 -17.39
C ASN A 57 0.80 -7.44 -17.50
N PRO A 58 0.27 -8.68 -17.35
CA PRO A 58 1.04 -9.92 -17.47
C PRO A 58 1.73 -10.11 -18.82
N ALA A 59 1.19 -9.54 -19.90
CA ALA A 59 1.80 -9.61 -21.23
C ALA A 59 3.17 -8.92 -21.31
N SER A 60 3.48 -8.00 -20.41
CA SER A 60 4.80 -7.36 -20.32
C SER A 60 5.89 -8.27 -19.73
N GLY A 61 5.49 -9.35 -19.06
CA GLY A 61 6.38 -10.24 -18.33
C GLY A 61 7.01 -9.63 -17.06
N GLN A 62 6.63 -8.39 -16.71
CA GLN A 62 7.27 -7.66 -15.60
C GLN A 62 6.50 -7.76 -14.28
N GLY A 63 5.27 -7.32 -14.25
CA GLY A 63 4.49 -7.21 -13.01
C GLY A 63 5.03 -6.17 -12.02
N ILE A 64 4.21 -5.84 -11.03
CA ILE A 64 4.64 -5.02 -9.90
C ILE A 64 5.39 -5.90 -8.91
N ARG A 65 6.66 -5.58 -8.70
CA ARG A 65 7.51 -6.27 -7.75
C ARG A 65 7.39 -5.62 -6.37
N ALA A 66 7.30 -6.46 -5.35
CA ALA A 66 7.34 -6.09 -3.96
C ALA A 66 8.20 -7.08 -3.18
N THR A 67 8.59 -6.72 -1.96
CA THR A 67 9.31 -7.61 -1.05
C THR A 67 8.44 -7.90 0.16
N LEU A 68 8.11 -9.18 0.36
CA LEU A 68 7.43 -9.66 1.57
C LEU A 68 8.50 -10.05 2.59
N GLY A 69 8.61 -9.31 3.69
CA GLY A 69 9.59 -9.52 4.75
C GLY A 69 8.95 -10.01 6.04
N ASN A 70 9.65 -10.85 6.78
CA ASN A 70 9.28 -11.28 8.13
C ASN A 70 10.33 -10.78 9.14
N SER A 71 9.99 -9.76 9.92
CA SER A 71 10.82 -9.22 10.99
C SER A 71 10.50 -9.82 12.38
N ALA A 72 9.53 -10.74 12.45
CA ALA A 72 9.20 -11.46 13.68
C ALA A 72 10.23 -12.56 13.98
N ASP A 73 10.17 -13.10 15.18
CA ASP A 73 10.93 -14.26 15.65
C ASP A 73 10.24 -15.61 15.38
N GLN A 74 9.06 -15.58 14.74
CA GLN A 74 8.25 -16.76 14.44
C GLN A 74 7.99 -16.92 12.94
N THR A 75 7.74 -18.15 12.51
CA THR A 75 7.32 -18.48 11.15
C THR A 75 5.84 -18.16 10.97
N PHE A 76 5.51 -17.53 9.84
CA PHE A 76 4.13 -17.38 9.37
C PHE A 76 3.89 -18.22 8.13
N TYR A 77 2.62 -18.44 7.82
CA TYR A 77 2.21 -19.22 6.66
C TYR A 77 1.17 -18.45 5.85
N SER A 78 1.30 -18.50 4.54
CA SER A 78 0.36 -17.88 3.60
C SER A 78 0.25 -18.76 2.36
N MET A 79 -0.92 -18.82 1.76
CA MET A 79 -1.12 -19.52 0.51
C MET A 79 -0.85 -18.54 -0.65
N LEU A 80 0.25 -18.74 -1.36
CA LEU A 80 0.70 -17.84 -2.43
C LEU A 80 0.87 -18.62 -3.74
N GLY A 81 0.78 -17.90 -4.86
CA GLY A 81 1.08 -18.44 -6.17
C GLY A 81 2.56 -18.76 -6.30
N ASP A 82 2.88 -19.88 -6.97
CA ASP A 82 4.24 -20.32 -7.24
C ASP A 82 4.50 -20.29 -8.74
N ALA A 83 5.63 -19.73 -9.14
CA ALA A 83 6.11 -19.85 -10.50
C ALA A 83 6.94 -21.10 -10.63
N PHE A 84 6.37 -22.12 -11.24
CA PHE A 84 7.10 -23.28 -11.79
C PHE A 84 8.26 -23.88 -10.98
N ASN A 85 8.05 -25.06 -10.40
CA ASN A 85 9.04 -26.13 -10.15
C ASN A 85 10.41 -25.79 -9.55
N GLY A 86 10.57 -24.66 -8.87
CA GLY A 86 11.82 -24.32 -8.21
C GLY A 86 11.71 -24.36 -6.67
N ALA A 87 12.85 -24.43 -6.00
CA ALA A 87 12.92 -24.24 -4.57
C ALA A 87 12.36 -22.87 -4.22
N ILE A 88 11.48 -22.79 -3.22
CA ILE A 88 10.78 -21.57 -2.77
C ILE A 88 11.75 -20.41 -2.50
N ASP A 89 12.97 -20.72 -2.11
CA ASP A 89 14.01 -19.74 -1.76
C ASP A 89 14.59 -18.98 -2.96
N GLN A 90 14.25 -19.36 -4.20
CA GLN A 90 14.82 -18.79 -5.42
C GLN A 90 13.81 -18.26 -6.43
N ASN A 91 12.52 -18.52 -6.24
CA ASN A 91 11.48 -18.11 -7.18
C ASN A 91 10.60 -17.02 -6.59
N PRO A 92 10.18 -16.01 -7.38
CA PRO A 92 9.22 -15.03 -6.92
C PRO A 92 7.88 -15.70 -6.60
N LEU A 93 7.25 -15.24 -5.54
CA LEU A 93 5.88 -15.60 -5.18
C LEU A 93 4.91 -14.67 -5.93
N PHE A 94 3.71 -15.17 -6.21
CA PHE A 94 2.75 -14.41 -6.99
C PHE A 94 1.47 -14.12 -6.21
N VAL A 95 0.95 -12.93 -6.41
CA VAL A 95 -0.43 -12.60 -6.10
C VAL A 95 -1.31 -13.28 -7.15
N ALA A 96 -2.04 -14.31 -6.76
CA ALA A 96 -2.80 -15.16 -7.69
C ALA A 96 -4.24 -15.36 -7.21
N ASN A 97 -5.16 -15.62 -8.14
CA ASN A 97 -6.52 -16.02 -7.80
C ASN A 97 -6.52 -17.29 -6.97
N GLY A 98 -7.31 -17.31 -5.89
CA GLY A 98 -7.39 -18.44 -4.97
C GLY A 98 -6.25 -18.49 -3.96
N SER A 99 -5.31 -17.53 -3.98
CA SER A 99 -4.29 -17.38 -2.94
C SER A 99 -4.79 -16.51 -1.76
N ASP A 100 -3.99 -16.48 -0.69
CA ASP A 100 -4.19 -15.56 0.44
C ASP A 100 -3.73 -14.11 0.11
N ALA A 101 -3.21 -13.88 -1.10
CA ALA A 101 -2.77 -12.57 -1.56
C ALA A 101 -3.74 -11.97 -2.58
N SER A 102 -3.97 -10.69 -2.49
CA SER A 102 -4.80 -9.93 -3.43
C SER A 102 -4.13 -8.62 -3.85
N LEU A 103 -4.35 -8.23 -5.10
CA LEU A 103 -4.17 -6.88 -5.56
C LEU A 103 -5.51 -6.17 -5.43
N GLU A 104 -5.56 -5.09 -4.69
CA GLU A 104 -6.78 -4.33 -4.46
C GLU A 104 -6.67 -2.95 -5.09
N ARG A 105 -7.77 -2.45 -5.65
CA ARG A 105 -7.90 -1.10 -6.20
C ARG A 105 -8.91 -0.29 -5.39
N GLU A 106 -8.61 0.97 -5.18
CA GLU A 106 -9.53 1.91 -4.54
C GLU A 106 -10.71 2.22 -5.47
N GLN A 107 -11.92 2.09 -4.94
CA GLN A 107 -13.19 2.42 -5.62
C GLN A 107 -14.07 3.22 -4.64
N GLY A 108 -14.04 4.54 -4.76
CA GLY A 108 -14.69 5.42 -3.77
C GLY A 108 -14.01 5.32 -2.41
N SER A 109 -14.73 4.90 -1.38
CA SER A 109 -14.21 4.66 -0.03
C SER A 109 -13.68 3.24 0.19
N ASP A 110 -13.89 2.34 -0.75
CA ASP A 110 -13.66 0.91 -0.57
C ASP A 110 -12.44 0.41 -1.34
N TRP A 111 -11.88 -0.71 -0.89
CA TRP A 111 -10.84 -1.44 -1.56
C TRP A 111 -11.41 -2.73 -2.13
N VAL A 112 -11.34 -2.89 -3.44
CA VAL A 112 -11.92 -4.03 -4.15
C VAL A 112 -10.82 -4.83 -4.82
N ALA A 113 -10.86 -6.15 -4.66
CA ALA A 113 -9.92 -7.04 -5.32
C ALA A 113 -10.03 -6.89 -6.85
N VAL A 114 -8.88 -6.76 -7.51
CA VAL A 114 -8.81 -6.60 -8.96
C VAL A 114 -9.03 -7.95 -9.63
N SER A 115 -9.95 -8.00 -10.58
CA SER A 115 -10.17 -9.16 -11.44
C SER A 115 -9.03 -9.31 -12.47
N GLY A 116 -8.88 -10.53 -13.02
CA GLY A 116 -7.89 -10.78 -14.07
C GLY A 116 -6.45 -10.88 -13.56
N VAL A 117 -6.27 -11.11 -12.26
CA VAL A 117 -4.98 -11.55 -11.73
C VAL A 117 -4.65 -12.87 -12.38
N GLN A 118 -3.44 -12.98 -12.95
CA GLN A 118 -3.04 -14.14 -13.71
C GLN A 118 -3.14 -15.41 -12.86
N MET A 119 -3.81 -16.44 -13.38
CA MET A 119 -3.74 -17.77 -12.79
C MET A 119 -2.35 -18.34 -13.08
N ILE A 120 -1.63 -18.62 -12.01
CA ILE A 120 -0.37 -19.34 -12.06
C ILE A 120 -0.66 -20.81 -11.78
N GLU A 121 0.18 -21.71 -12.28
CA GLU A 121 -0.11 -23.16 -12.29
C GLU A 121 -0.31 -23.81 -10.92
N GLY A 122 -0.03 -23.10 -9.85
CA GLY A 122 -0.24 -23.63 -8.51
C GLY A 122 -0.30 -22.55 -7.43
N VAL A 123 -1.13 -22.82 -6.44
CA VAL A 123 -1.13 -22.08 -5.18
C VAL A 123 -0.67 -23.05 -4.09
N LYS A 124 0.31 -22.67 -3.30
CA LYS A 124 0.82 -23.50 -2.23
C LYS A 124 1.00 -22.73 -0.92
N VAL A 125 0.99 -23.47 0.18
CA VAL A 125 1.32 -22.89 1.48
C VAL A 125 2.82 -22.64 1.55
N VAL A 126 3.19 -21.39 1.72
CA VAL A 126 4.56 -20.91 1.87
C VAL A 126 4.86 -20.65 3.33
N SER A 127 6.00 -21.14 3.80
CA SER A 127 6.54 -20.81 5.13
C SER A 127 7.35 -19.53 5.03
N ILE A 128 6.89 -18.45 5.66
CA ILE A 128 7.58 -17.15 5.71
C ILE A 128 8.42 -17.13 6.99
N GLN A 129 9.68 -17.49 6.85
CA GLN A 129 10.58 -17.73 7.98
C GLN A 129 11.08 -16.42 8.62
N PRO A 130 11.43 -16.43 9.92
CA PRO A 130 12.03 -15.31 10.63
C PRO A 130 13.24 -14.73 9.91
N GLY A 131 13.30 -13.39 9.80
CA GLY A 131 14.43 -12.67 9.20
C GLY A 131 14.59 -12.87 7.69
N LYS A 132 13.66 -13.57 7.01
CA LYS A 132 13.70 -13.80 5.57
C LYS A 132 12.82 -12.82 4.82
N SER A 133 13.20 -12.61 3.55
CA SER A 133 12.44 -11.81 2.58
C SER A 133 12.22 -12.62 1.32
N TYR A 134 11.08 -12.39 0.68
CA TYR A 134 10.62 -13.09 -0.52
C TYR A 134 10.17 -12.08 -1.57
N ASP A 135 10.56 -12.29 -2.81
CA ASP A 135 10.05 -11.49 -3.92
C ASP A 135 8.58 -11.83 -4.16
N LEU A 136 7.74 -10.80 -4.23
CA LEU A 136 6.32 -10.90 -4.52
C LEU A 136 6.02 -10.16 -5.82
N ILE A 137 5.27 -10.78 -6.72
CA ILE A 137 4.90 -10.18 -8.01
C ILE A 137 3.38 -10.15 -8.14
N ALA A 138 2.85 -8.99 -8.51
CA ALA A 138 1.45 -8.79 -8.81
C ALA A 138 1.25 -8.44 -10.29
N HIS A 139 0.36 -9.16 -10.97
CA HIS A 139 -0.08 -8.92 -12.33
C HIS A 139 -1.59 -8.79 -12.41
N SER A 140 -2.10 -8.01 -13.34
CA SER A 140 -3.53 -7.98 -13.67
C SER A 140 -3.76 -7.57 -15.12
N SER A 141 -4.47 -8.41 -15.89
CA SER A 141 -4.93 -8.06 -17.23
C SER A 141 -6.08 -7.04 -17.25
N GLY A 142 -6.74 -6.86 -16.11
CA GLY A 142 -7.84 -5.89 -15.92
C GLY A 142 -7.39 -4.56 -15.30
N ALA A 143 -6.08 -4.32 -15.23
CA ALA A 143 -5.56 -3.09 -14.63
C ALA A 143 -5.95 -1.84 -15.41
N THR A 144 -6.34 -0.81 -14.70
CA THR A 144 -6.62 0.53 -15.22
C THR A 144 -5.94 1.56 -14.32
N ALA A 145 -5.84 2.80 -14.74
CA ALA A 145 -5.30 3.86 -13.89
C ALA A 145 -6.06 3.98 -12.57
N GLY A 146 -5.35 4.28 -11.48
CA GLY A 146 -5.94 4.40 -10.14
C GLY A 146 -4.97 4.09 -9.01
N ARG A 147 -5.49 4.08 -7.78
CA ARG A 147 -4.72 3.76 -6.58
C ARG A 147 -4.89 2.29 -6.21
N TYR A 148 -3.80 1.67 -5.84
CA TYR A 148 -3.72 0.23 -5.60
C TYR A 148 -2.95 -0.07 -4.31
N ARG A 149 -3.14 -1.29 -3.80
CA ARG A 149 -2.34 -1.88 -2.74
C ARG A 149 -2.27 -3.40 -2.91
N ILE A 150 -1.20 -4.01 -2.36
CA ILE A 150 -1.08 -5.46 -2.25
C ILE A 150 -1.45 -5.85 -0.81
N VAL A 151 -2.27 -6.87 -0.65
CA VAL A 151 -2.67 -7.43 0.64
C VAL A 151 -2.28 -8.90 0.67
N VAL A 152 -1.67 -9.34 1.77
CA VAL A 152 -1.38 -10.76 2.02
C VAL A 152 -2.00 -11.14 3.35
N ALA A 153 -2.91 -12.12 3.32
CA ALA A 153 -3.44 -12.74 4.51
C ALA A 153 -2.50 -13.87 4.97
N TYR A 154 -2.33 -14.03 6.27
CA TYR A 154 -1.40 -15.01 6.83
C TYR A 154 -1.87 -15.59 8.17
N ARG A 155 -1.23 -16.66 8.58
CA ARG A 155 -1.55 -17.44 9.78
C ARG A 155 -0.30 -17.89 10.53
N ASN A 156 -0.45 -18.25 11.80
CA ASN A 156 0.66 -18.71 12.64
C ASN A 156 0.90 -20.23 12.53
N ALA A 157 -0.06 -20.99 12.00
CA ALA A 157 0.04 -22.44 11.83
C ALA A 157 -0.35 -22.83 10.40
N GLN A 158 0.34 -23.81 9.83
CA GLN A 158 0.20 -24.19 8.41
C GLN A 158 -1.24 -24.56 8.01
N ASN A 159 -1.97 -25.22 8.89
CA ASN A 159 -3.33 -25.71 8.64
C ASN A 159 -4.43 -24.82 9.25
N ALA A 160 -4.08 -23.63 9.76
CA ALA A 160 -5.05 -22.69 10.29
C ALA A 160 -5.64 -21.82 9.16
N GLU A 161 -6.83 -21.26 9.39
CA GLU A 161 -7.34 -20.20 8.53
C GLU A 161 -6.54 -18.89 8.71
N PRO A 162 -6.37 -18.08 7.66
CA PRO A 162 -5.68 -16.81 7.78
C PRO A 162 -6.51 -15.84 8.63
N THR A 163 -5.93 -15.38 9.73
CA THR A 163 -6.57 -14.47 10.68
C THR A 163 -5.97 -13.07 10.71
N ARG A 164 -4.85 -12.87 10.00
CA ARG A 164 -4.09 -11.62 9.96
C ARG A 164 -3.87 -11.18 8.54
N ARG A 165 -3.65 -9.88 8.35
CA ARG A 165 -3.34 -9.29 7.05
C ARG A 165 -2.19 -8.32 7.17
N VAL A 166 -1.34 -8.28 6.16
CA VAL A 166 -0.35 -7.24 5.92
C VAL A 166 -0.69 -6.55 4.60
N THR A 167 -0.54 -5.24 4.58
CA THR A 167 -0.88 -4.40 3.43
C THR A 167 0.34 -3.57 3.05
N SER A 168 0.63 -3.47 1.75
CA SER A 168 1.65 -2.56 1.24
C SER A 168 1.27 -1.09 1.45
N ALA A 169 2.22 -0.19 1.27
CA ALA A 169 1.90 1.20 0.98
C ALA A 169 0.98 1.29 -0.26
N ILE A 170 0.19 2.34 -0.33
CA ILE A 170 -0.63 2.64 -1.50
C ILE A 170 0.29 3.10 -2.63
N PHE A 171 0.06 2.62 -3.84
CA PHE A 171 0.76 3.05 -5.04
C PHE A 171 -0.23 3.45 -6.14
N GLU A 172 0.23 4.28 -7.04
CA GLU A 172 -0.57 4.78 -8.16
C GLU A 172 -0.19 4.05 -9.46
N VAL A 173 -1.18 3.72 -10.27
CA VAL A 173 -1.03 3.20 -11.64
C VAL A 173 -1.55 4.27 -12.60
N ARG A 174 -0.75 4.65 -13.60
CA ARG A 174 -1.06 5.68 -14.61
C ARG A 174 -1.01 5.11 -16.02
#